data_70b70019056ba9a41ad35276d93bbe44
#
_entry.id   70b70019056ba9a41ad35276d93bbe44
#
_cell.length_a   1.000
_cell.length_b   1.000
_cell.length_c   1.000
_cell.angle_alpha   90.00
_cell.angle_beta   90.00
_cell.angle_gamma   90.00
#
_symmetry.space_group_name_H-M   'P 1'
#
loop_
_entity.id
_entity.type
_entity.pdbx_description
1 polymer ?
#
loop_
_entity_poly.entity_id
_entity_poly.type
_entity_poly.pdbx_seq_one_letter_code
_entity_poly.pdbx_strand_id
1 'polypeptide(L)'
;MLLKAVSKDLTLVDQVLQQLESLVLDGAVGPGGRLPTEKEMSLKLRVSRSVVREAIRQLIAKGLVEARVGSGIYVRDLGPHLVSEPIKMLFRSRHFNTEAIMEVREVLEVRIAGLAAERAEAKDLEGLQQSVEALKNRKLTPAQYAEIDVSFHNRLATAAGNPLFSVLESSISDV
;
A
#
# COMPACT_ATOMS: atom_id res chain seq x y z
N MET A 1 -27.01 -29.67 0.75
CA MET A 1 -25.84 -30.15 1.55
C MET A 1 -25.57 -29.10 2.62
N LEU A 2 -25.81 -29.42 3.90
CA LEU A 2 -25.61 -28.46 4.99
C LEU A 2 -24.15 -28.53 5.45
N LEU A 3 -23.42 -27.41 5.34
CA LEU A 3 -22.08 -27.26 5.90
C LEU A 3 -22.18 -27.29 7.43
N LYS A 4 -21.28 -28.03 8.08
CA LYS A 4 -21.16 -28.06 9.55
C LYS A 4 -20.23 -26.93 10.01
N ALA A 5 -20.47 -26.44 11.23
CA ALA A 5 -19.59 -25.45 11.84
C ALA A 5 -18.15 -25.96 11.96
N VAL A 6 -17.18 -25.12 11.59
CA VAL A 6 -15.74 -25.37 11.76
C VAL A 6 -15.34 -24.96 13.18
N SER A 7 -14.42 -25.71 13.80
CA SER A 7 -13.81 -25.32 15.08
C SER A 7 -13.11 -23.97 14.95
N LYS A 8 -13.15 -23.17 16.05
CA LYS A 8 -12.47 -21.85 16.10
C LYS A 8 -10.98 -21.93 16.40
N ASP A 9 -10.43 -23.14 16.56
CA ASP A 9 -9.01 -23.30 16.84
C ASP A 9 -8.18 -22.99 15.60
N LEU A 10 -7.12 -22.21 15.77
CA LEU A 10 -6.19 -21.86 14.69
C LEU A 10 -5.54 -23.12 14.12
N THR A 11 -5.61 -23.30 12.83
CA THR A 11 -4.91 -24.38 12.16
C THR A 11 -3.39 -24.17 12.22
N LEU A 12 -2.59 -25.21 11.97
CA LEU A 12 -1.14 -25.05 11.86
C LEU A 12 -0.75 -24.05 10.76
N VAL A 13 -1.54 -23.97 9.69
CA VAL A 13 -1.33 -22.98 8.61
C VAL A 13 -1.53 -21.57 9.15
N ASP A 14 -2.60 -21.33 9.91
CA ASP A 14 -2.88 -19.99 10.49
C ASP A 14 -1.79 -19.57 11.48
N GLN A 15 -1.31 -20.48 12.31
CA GLN A 15 -0.24 -20.21 13.25
C GLN A 15 1.08 -19.85 12.55
N VAL A 16 1.44 -20.58 11.49
CA VAL A 16 2.61 -20.29 10.67
C VAL A 16 2.43 -18.97 9.93
N LEU A 17 1.26 -18.72 9.36
CA LEU A 17 0.94 -17.47 8.67
C LEU A 17 1.13 -16.28 9.61
N GLN A 18 0.55 -16.30 10.81
CA GLN A 18 0.69 -15.24 11.80
C GLN A 18 2.16 -14.95 12.15
N GLN A 19 2.97 -16.01 12.36
CA GLN A 19 4.40 -15.81 12.65
C GLN A 19 5.16 -15.18 11.49
N LEU A 20 4.86 -15.61 10.27
CA LEU A 20 5.49 -15.04 9.08
C LEU A 20 5.01 -13.60 8.80
N GLU A 21 3.75 -13.30 9.07
CA GLU A 21 3.22 -11.92 9.02
C GLU A 21 3.94 -11.00 9.99
N SER A 22 4.05 -11.41 11.26
CA SER A 22 4.78 -10.63 12.25
C SER A 22 6.24 -10.40 11.83
N LEU A 23 6.92 -11.41 11.31
CA LEU A 23 8.30 -11.30 10.85
C LEU A 23 8.46 -10.25 9.73
N VAL A 24 7.46 -10.11 8.86
CA VAL A 24 7.43 -9.11 7.78
C VAL A 24 7.00 -7.74 8.31
N LEU A 25 5.90 -7.66 9.07
CA LEU A 25 5.32 -6.40 9.52
C LEU A 25 6.17 -5.72 10.60
N ASP A 26 6.83 -6.49 11.48
CA ASP A 26 7.74 -5.96 12.50
C ASP A 26 9.11 -5.56 11.92
N GLY A 27 9.31 -5.77 10.61
CA GLY A 27 10.53 -5.38 9.91
C GLY A 27 11.74 -6.25 10.21
N ALA A 28 11.56 -7.43 10.82
CA ALA A 28 12.65 -8.38 11.07
C ALA A 28 13.29 -8.86 9.75
N VAL A 29 12.49 -8.88 8.68
CA VAL A 29 12.97 -8.96 7.29
C VAL A 29 12.38 -7.75 6.57
N GLY A 30 13.23 -6.80 6.20
CA GLY A 30 12.81 -5.56 5.54
C GLY A 30 12.43 -5.76 4.07
N PRO A 31 11.92 -4.71 3.41
CA PRO A 31 11.58 -4.72 1.98
C PRO A 31 12.73 -5.19 1.10
N GLY A 32 12.45 -6.07 0.14
CA GLY A 32 13.46 -6.71 -0.71
C GLY A 32 14.27 -7.80 -0.01
N GLY A 33 14.10 -8.00 1.30
CA GLY A 33 14.72 -9.07 2.06
C GLY A 33 14.15 -10.44 1.68
N ARG A 34 15.01 -11.45 1.69
CA ARG A 34 14.64 -12.83 1.35
C ARG A 34 14.18 -13.57 2.60
N LEU A 35 13.02 -14.22 2.52
CA LEU A 35 12.60 -15.18 3.56
C LEU A 35 13.45 -16.46 3.51
N PRO A 36 13.59 -17.16 4.66
CA PRO A 36 14.17 -18.48 4.66
C PRO A 36 13.44 -19.42 3.70
N THR A 37 14.12 -20.46 3.24
CA THR A 37 13.50 -21.45 2.34
C THR A 37 12.39 -22.23 3.03
N GLU A 38 11.45 -22.78 2.26
CA GLU A 38 10.39 -23.66 2.79
C GLU A 38 10.97 -24.79 3.67
N LYS A 39 12.15 -25.32 3.30
CA LYS A 39 12.85 -26.37 4.06
C LYS A 39 13.32 -25.84 5.42
N GLU A 40 13.95 -24.69 5.46
CA GLU A 40 14.46 -24.09 6.70
C GLU A 40 13.30 -23.72 7.64
N MET A 41 12.25 -23.11 7.08
CA MET A 41 11.04 -22.74 7.86
C MET A 41 10.36 -23.99 8.42
N SER A 42 10.19 -25.04 7.59
CA SER A 42 9.61 -26.32 8.03
C SER A 42 10.37 -26.93 9.21
N LEU A 43 11.70 -26.90 9.16
CA LEU A 43 12.55 -27.42 10.25
C LEU A 43 12.45 -26.56 11.51
N LYS A 44 12.53 -25.22 11.38
CA LYS A 44 12.45 -24.28 12.50
C LYS A 44 11.10 -24.30 13.19
N LEU A 45 10.02 -24.33 12.41
CA LEU A 45 8.64 -24.30 12.92
C LEU A 45 8.11 -25.70 13.30
N ARG A 46 8.86 -26.77 12.99
CA ARG A 46 8.47 -28.18 13.23
C ARG A 46 7.13 -28.54 12.61
N VAL A 47 6.89 -28.09 11.40
CA VAL A 47 5.69 -28.36 10.59
C VAL A 47 6.08 -28.93 9.23
N SER A 48 5.12 -29.52 8.52
CA SER A 48 5.37 -30.03 7.17
C SER A 48 5.64 -28.88 6.18
N ARG A 49 6.38 -29.16 5.11
CA ARG A 49 6.60 -28.20 4.01
C ARG A 49 5.31 -27.76 3.35
N SER A 50 4.27 -28.63 3.31
CA SER A 50 2.97 -28.28 2.74
C SER A 50 2.27 -27.19 3.56
N VAL A 51 2.36 -27.23 4.89
CA VAL A 51 1.84 -26.18 5.79
C VAL A 51 2.56 -24.85 5.54
N VAL A 52 3.90 -24.87 5.47
CA VAL A 52 4.69 -23.67 5.17
C VAL A 52 4.34 -23.09 3.80
N ARG A 53 4.24 -23.95 2.79
CA ARG A 53 3.90 -23.52 1.42
C ARG A 53 2.53 -22.87 1.35
N GLU A 54 1.56 -23.41 2.07
CA GLU A 54 0.22 -22.84 2.11
C GLU A 54 0.22 -21.47 2.81
N ALA A 55 0.91 -21.33 3.93
CA ALA A 55 1.08 -20.04 4.59
C ALA A 55 1.78 -19.00 3.68
N ILE A 56 2.82 -19.42 2.93
CA ILE A 56 3.48 -18.53 1.95
C ILE A 56 2.51 -18.12 0.83
N ARG A 57 1.67 -19.01 0.33
CA ARG A 57 0.66 -18.67 -0.69
C ARG A 57 -0.30 -17.59 -0.17
N GLN A 58 -0.71 -17.70 1.08
CA GLN A 58 -1.57 -16.70 1.71
C GLN A 58 -0.85 -15.36 1.90
N LEU A 59 0.45 -15.37 2.27
CA LEU A 59 1.27 -14.13 2.31
C LEU A 59 1.39 -13.47 0.94
N ILE A 60 1.57 -14.26 -0.11
CA ILE A 60 1.59 -13.76 -1.50
C ILE A 60 0.23 -13.16 -1.87
N ALA A 61 -0.87 -13.85 -1.54
CA ALA A 61 -2.23 -13.37 -1.80
C ALA A 61 -2.54 -12.06 -1.04
N LYS A 62 -1.98 -11.87 0.16
CA LYS A 62 -2.04 -10.62 0.93
C LYS A 62 -1.10 -9.52 0.38
N GLY A 63 -0.26 -9.83 -0.60
CA GLY A 63 0.70 -8.87 -1.17
C GLY A 63 1.90 -8.54 -0.27
N LEU A 64 2.10 -9.28 0.82
CA LEU A 64 3.20 -9.05 1.77
C LEU A 64 4.56 -9.54 1.24
N VAL A 65 4.53 -10.59 0.41
CA VAL A 65 5.72 -11.17 -0.21
C VAL A 65 5.48 -11.49 -1.67
N GLU A 66 6.55 -11.71 -2.42
CA GLU A 66 6.53 -12.17 -3.81
C GLU A 66 7.45 -13.36 -4.03
N ALA A 67 7.05 -14.25 -4.95
CA ALA A 67 7.90 -15.34 -5.39
C ALA A 67 8.71 -14.92 -6.62
N ARG A 68 10.03 -15.03 -6.54
CA ARG A 68 10.93 -14.85 -7.69
C ARG A 68 11.41 -16.20 -8.18
N VAL A 69 11.07 -16.55 -9.41
CA VAL A 69 11.37 -17.86 -10.00
C VAL A 69 12.86 -18.19 -9.85
N GLY A 70 13.15 -19.39 -9.32
CA GLY A 70 14.52 -19.87 -9.08
C GLY A 70 15.29 -19.13 -7.97
N SER A 71 14.74 -18.07 -7.37
CA SER A 71 15.45 -17.21 -6.41
C SER A 71 14.91 -17.31 -4.99
N GLY A 72 13.61 -17.47 -4.81
CA GLY A 72 12.97 -17.62 -3.49
C GLY A 72 11.81 -16.68 -3.27
N ILE A 73 11.48 -16.46 -2.00
CA ILE A 73 10.40 -15.59 -1.54
C ILE A 73 11.02 -14.31 -0.95
N TYR A 74 10.51 -13.17 -1.37
CA TYR A 74 11.02 -11.85 -0.98
C TYR A 74 9.91 -11.00 -0.38
N VAL A 75 10.24 -10.24 0.65
CA VAL A 75 9.33 -9.25 1.26
C VAL A 75 9.11 -8.12 0.26
N ARG A 76 7.85 -7.77 0.01
CA ARG A 76 7.50 -6.62 -0.83
C ARG A 76 7.67 -5.32 -0.05
N ASP A 77 7.82 -4.25 -0.79
CA ASP A 77 7.66 -2.91 -0.21
C ASP A 77 6.19 -2.72 0.16
N LEU A 78 5.91 -2.57 1.47
CA LEU A 78 4.58 -2.36 2.01
C LEU A 78 4.16 -0.89 1.84
N GLY A 79 4.30 -0.39 0.62
CA GLY A 79 3.99 0.98 0.28
C GLY A 79 2.51 1.24 -0.03
N PRO A 80 2.20 2.46 -0.47
CA PRO A 80 0.84 2.92 -0.79
C PRO A 80 0.07 2.02 -1.75
N HIS A 81 0.77 1.31 -2.64
CA HIS A 81 0.17 0.42 -3.64
C HIS A 81 -0.67 -0.72 -3.03
N LEU A 82 -0.42 -1.14 -1.78
CA LEU A 82 -1.25 -2.15 -1.10
C LEU A 82 -2.66 -1.64 -0.80
N VAL A 83 -2.83 -0.33 -0.69
CA VAL A 83 -4.13 0.31 -0.47
C VAL A 83 -4.69 0.84 -1.78
N SER A 84 -3.87 1.48 -2.63
CA SER A 84 -4.31 2.12 -3.87
C SER A 84 -4.87 1.14 -4.88
N GLU A 85 -4.26 -0.02 -5.10
CA GLU A 85 -4.77 -0.98 -6.08
C GLU A 85 -6.17 -1.54 -5.75
N PRO A 86 -6.47 -1.99 -4.51
CA PRO A 86 -7.83 -2.34 -4.12
C PRO A 86 -8.84 -1.20 -4.29
N ILE A 87 -8.46 0.04 -3.95
CA ILE A 87 -9.33 1.21 -4.11
C ILE A 87 -9.61 1.47 -5.58
N LYS A 88 -8.58 1.49 -6.44
CA LYS A 88 -8.74 1.62 -7.90
C LYS A 88 -9.65 0.53 -8.49
N MET A 89 -9.54 -0.70 -7.98
CA MET A 89 -10.39 -1.82 -8.40
C MET A 89 -11.86 -1.58 -8.02
N LEU A 90 -12.11 -1.04 -6.82
CA LEU A 90 -13.47 -0.65 -6.40
C LEU A 90 -14.07 0.42 -7.31
N PHE A 91 -13.31 1.44 -7.68
CA PHE A 91 -13.78 2.49 -8.60
C PHE A 91 -14.06 1.95 -10.01
N ARG A 92 -13.19 1.08 -10.53
CA ARG A 92 -13.44 0.40 -11.82
C ARG A 92 -14.69 -0.46 -11.80
N SER A 93 -15.08 -1.00 -10.65
CA SER A 93 -16.27 -1.83 -10.51
C SER A 93 -17.60 -1.06 -10.56
N ARG A 94 -17.55 0.28 -10.74
CA ARG A 94 -18.71 1.20 -10.77
C ARG A 94 -19.56 1.20 -9.50
N HIS A 95 -19.02 0.75 -8.36
CA HIS A 95 -19.71 0.83 -7.08
C HIS A 95 -19.74 2.25 -6.51
N PHE A 96 -18.81 3.10 -6.95
CA PHE A 96 -18.74 4.50 -6.54
C PHE A 96 -18.76 5.41 -7.77
N ASN A 97 -19.44 6.54 -7.64
CA ASN A 97 -19.42 7.59 -8.65
C ASN A 97 -18.32 8.62 -8.33
N THR A 98 -17.99 9.45 -9.29
CA THR A 98 -16.98 10.50 -9.15
C THR A 98 -17.34 11.49 -8.02
N GLU A 99 -18.63 11.76 -7.79
CA GLU A 99 -19.07 12.65 -6.72
C GLU A 99 -18.66 12.14 -5.34
N ALA A 100 -18.87 10.85 -5.05
CA ALA A 100 -18.47 10.24 -3.78
C ALA A 100 -16.95 10.31 -3.56
N ILE A 101 -16.16 10.20 -4.63
CA ILE A 101 -14.69 10.35 -4.56
C ILE A 101 -14.34 11.81 -4.23
N MET A 102 -14.96 12.76 -4.91
CA MET A 102 -14.70 14.19 -4.72
C MET A 102 -15.08 14.64 -3.31
N GLU A 103 -16.16 14.13 -2.72
CA GLU A 103 -16.53 14.42 -1.32
C GLU A 103 -15.42 13.98 -0.35
N VAL A 104 -14.85 12.79 -0.54
CA VAL A 104 -13.75 12.28 0.30
C VAL A 104 -12.49 13.11 0.10
N ARG A 105 -12.15 13.43 -1.16
CA ARG A 105 -11.00 14.27 -1.48
C ARG A 105 -11.10 15.65 -0.82
N GLU A 106 -12.24 16.32 -0.94
CA GLU A 106 -12.45 17.63 -0.35
C GLU A 106 -12.13 17.66 1.15
N VAL A 107 -12.64 16.67 1.90
CA VAL A 107 -12.39 16.56 3.34
C VAL A 107 -10.90 16.32 3.64
N LEU A 108 -10.25 15.43 2.89
CA LEU A 108 -8.84 15.09 3.11
C LEU A 108 -7.93 16.26 2.71
N GLU A 109 -8.09 16.79 1.50
CA GLU A 109 -7.22 17.82 0.95
C GLU A 109 -7.26 19.11 1.74
N VAL A 110 -8.45 19.56 2.21
CA VAL A 110 -8.57 20.73 3.08
C VAL A 110 -7.80 20.52 4.38
N ARG A 111 -7.91 19.34 4.99
CA ARG A 111 -7.16 19.06 6.23
C ARG A 111 -5.67 18.93 6.00
N ILE A 112 -5.27 18.26 4.92
CA ILE A 112 -3.87 18.10 4.49
C ILE A 112 -3.25 19.50 4.25
N ALA A 113 -3.92 20.36 3.50
CA ALA A 113 -3.45 21.73 3.21
C ALA A 113 -3.25 22.56 4.48
N GLY A 114 -4.21 22.48 5.43
CA GLY A 114 -4.08 23.16 6.71
C GLY A 114 -2.85 22.69 7.52
N LEU A 115 -2.63 21.37 7.58
CA LEU A 115 -1.47 20.82 8.28
C LEU A 115 -0.15 21.11 7.55
N ALA A 116 -0.15 21.08 6.22
CA ALA A 116 1.02 21.46 5.44
C ALA A 116 1.40 22.94 5.66
N ALA A 117 0.41 23.84 5.74
CA ALA A 117 0.66 25.25 6.05
C ALA A 117 1.30 25.47 7.44
N GLU A 118 1.01 24.57 8.40
CA GLU A 118 1.58 24.60 9.74
C GLU A 118 2.99 23.98 9.84
N ARG A 119 3.30 22.99 8.97
CA ARG A 119 4.43 22.08 9.17
C ARG A 119 5.45 22.05 8.04
N ALA A 120 5.10 22.60 6.86
CA ALA A 120 5.98 22.57 5.70
C ALA A 120 7.32 23.24 5.98
N GLU A 121 8.39 22.58 5.61
CA GLU A 121 9.73 23.14 5.59
C GLU A 121 9.97 23.96 4.30
N ALA A 122 11.02 24.77 4.27
CA ALA A 122 11.34 25.59 3.10
C ALA A 122 11.45 24.80 1.80
N LYS A 123 12.03 23.59 1.84
CA LYS A 123 12.15 22.66 0.70
C LYS A 123 10.77 22.21 0.18
N ASP A 124 9.80 22.02 1.07
CA ASP A 124 8.46 21.56 0.69
C ASP A 124 7.71 22.69 -0.03
N LEU A 125 7.81 23.92 0.50
CA LEU A 125 7.24 25.13 -0.11
C LEU A 125 7.83 25.39 -1.49
N GLU A 126 9.14 25.21 -1.65
CA GLU A 126 9.83 25.36 -2.93
C GLU A 126 9.30 24.35 -3.97
N GLY A 127 9.16 23.08 -3.57
CA GLY A 127 8.60 22.03 -4.42
C GLY A 127 7.13 22.24 -4.80
N LEU A 128 6.30 22.73 -3.86
CA LEU A 128 4.92 23.10 -4.11
C LEU A 128 4.82 24.26 -5.08
N GLN A 129 5.63 25.31 -4.88
CA GLN A 129 5.67 26.48 -5.76
C GLN A 129 6.08 26.11 -7.20
N GLN A 130 7.06 25.21 -7.35
CA GLN A 130 7.46 24.69 -8.66
C GLN A 130 6.29 23.97 -9.37
N SER A 131 5.53 23.15 -8.64
CA SER A 131 4.36 22.46 -9.20
C SER A 131 3.27 23.45 -9.62
N VAL A 132 2.98 24.45 -8.80
CA VAL A 132 2.01 25.52 -9.13
C VAL A 132 2.45 26.31 -10.37
N GLU A 133 3.72 26.65 -10.48
CA GLU A 133 4.23 27.37 -11.64
C GLU A 133 4.16 26.54 -12.91
N ALA A 134 4.46 25.24 -12.81
CA ALA A 134 4.32 24.32 -13.93
C ALA A 134 2.85 24.20 -14.41
N LEU A 135 1.88 24.17 -13.50
CA LEU A 135 0.44 24.09 -13.83
C LEU A 135 -0.08 25.34 -14.54
N LYS A 136 0.59 26.50 -14.42
CA LYS A 136 0.22 27.71 -15.17
C LYS A 136 0.52 27.62 -16.66
N ASN A 137 1.30 26.66 -17.09
CA ASN A 137 1.66 26.49 -18.50
C ASN A 137 0.45 26.01 -19.31
N ARG A 138 -0.15 26.89 -20.09
CA ARG A 138 -1.33 26.61 -20.94
C ARG A 138 -1.07 25.62 -22.11
N LYS A 139 0.17 25.20 -22.32
CA LYS A 139 0.56 24.27 -23.40
C LYS A 139 0.65 22.82 -22.92
N LEU A 140 0.34 22.54 -21.66
CA LEU A 140 0.33 21.19 -21.13
C LEU A 140 -0.75 20.35 -21.83
N THR A 141 -0.40 19.11 -22.17
CA THR A 141 -1.42 18.12 -22.54
C THR A 141 -2.21 17.71 -21.30
N PRO A 142 -3.44 17.17 -21.45
CA PRO A 142 -4.21 16.68 -20.28
C PRO A 142 -3.43 15.68 -19.43
N ALA A 143 -2.66 14.80 -20.03
CA ALA A 143 -1.84 13.83 -19.30
C ALA A 143 -0.71 14.50 -18.47
N GLN A 144 -0.02 15.49 -19.06
CA GLN A 144 1.01 16.24 -18.35
C GLN A 144 0.41 17.07 -17.20
N TYR A 145 -0.77 17.66 -17.41
CA TYR A 145 -1.46 18.39 -16.36
C TYR A 145 -1.80 17.45 -15.19
N ALA A 146 -2.40 16.29 -15.46
CA ALA A 146 -2.76 15.31 -14.45
C ALA A 146 -1.53 14.80 -13.67
N GLU A 147 -0.41 14.55 -14.35
CA GLU A 147 0.83 14.12 -13.69
C GLU A 147 1.37 15.16 -12.70
N ILE A 148 1.35 16.45 -13.12
CA ILE A 148 1.81 17.54 -12.25
C ILE A 148 0.84 17.75 -11.09
N ASP A 149 -0.47 17.65 -11.33
CA ASP A 149 -1.52 17.78 -10.32
C ASP A 149 -1.40 16.70 -9.23
N VAL A 150 -1.29 15.43 -9.63
CA VAL A 150 -1.03 14.32 -8.71
C VAL A 150 0.27 14.53 -7.93
N SER A 151 1.33 15.00 -8.60
CA SER A 151 2.60 15.31 -7.93
C SER A 151 2.44 16.43 -6.88
N PHE A 152 1.66 17.47 -7.19
CA PHE A 152 1.37 18.57 -6.25
C PHE A 152 0.66 18.06 -5.01
N HIS A 153 -0.42 17.29 -5.15
CA HIS A 153 -1.18 16.75 -4.03
C HIS A 153 -0.35 15.79 -3.16
N ASN A 154 0.48 14.95 -3.77
CA ASN A 154 1.40 14.08 -3.04
C ASN A 154 2.46 14.86 -2.24
N ARG A 155 3.00 15.96 -2.80
CA ARG A 155 3.93 16.85 -2.08
C ARG A 155 3.23 17.54 -0.90
N LEU A 156 2.00 18.00 -1.10
CA LEU A 156 1.19 18.62 -0.06
C LEU A 156 0.92 17.63 1.10
N ALA A 157 0.56 16.39 0.77
CA ALA A 157 0.35 15.33 1.75
C ALA A 157 1.64 15.00 2.53
N THR A 158 2.79 15.01 1.85
CA THR A 158 4.10 14.80 2.49
C THR A 158 4.42 15.95 3.46
N ALA A 159 4.21 17.20 3.04
CA ALA A 159 4.44 18.39 3.85
C ALA A 159 3.54 18.46 5.10
N ALA A 160 2.36 17.82 5.06
CA ALA A 160 1.48 17.69 6.22
C ALA A 160 2.08 16.84 7.36
N GLY A 161 3.19 16.12 7.12
CA GLY A 161 3.96 15.42 8.14
C GLY A 161 3.30 14.17 8.73
N ASN A 162 2.27 13.63 8.10
CA ASN A 162 1.65 12.34 8.47
C ASN A 162 1.70 11.38 7.27
N PRO A 163 2.52 10.31 7.33
CA PRO A 163 2.69 9.37 6.22
C PRO A 163 1.39 8.74 5.71
N LEU A 164 0.38 8.61 6.56
CA LEU A 164 -0.92 8.05 6.16
C LEU A 164 -1.66 8.96 5.17
N PHE A 165 -1.46 10.26 5.22
CA PHE A 165 -2.03 11.17 4.21
C PHE A 165 -1.47 10.91 2.82
N SER A 166 -0.15 10.69 2.70
CA SER A 166 0.47 10.34 1.42
C SER A 166 -0.06 9.01 0.88
N VAL A 167 -0.31 8.02 1.75
CA VAL A 167 -0.91 6.73 1.36
C VAL A 167 -2.33 6.93 0.85
N LEU A 168 -3.17 7.67 1.58
CA LEU A 168 -4.56 7.91 1.20
C LEU A 168 -4.65 8.75 -0.07
N GLU A 169 -3.88 9.84 -0.15
CA GLU A 169 -3.85 10.74 -1.30
C GLU A 169 -3.47 9.99 -2.58
N SER A 170 -2.37 9.22 -2.56
CA SER A 170 -1.96 8.42 -3.71
C SER A 170 -2.98 7.34 -4.11
N SER A 171 -3.86 6.92 -3.17
CA SER A 171 -4.88 5.90 -3.45
C SER A 171 -6.08 6.46 -4.20
N ILE A 172 -6.36 7.75 -4.08
CA ILE A 172 -7.55 8.42 -4.66
C ILE A 172 -7.21 9.40 -5.77
N SER A 173 -5.97 9.88 -5.87
CA SER A 173 -5.57 10.84 -6.91
C SER A 173 -5.40 10.21 -8.31
N ASP A 174 -5.19 8.90 -8.38
CA ASP A 174 -5.02 8.15 -9.65
C ASP A 174 -6.37 7.69 -10.25
N VAL A 175 -7.50 8.14 -9.72
CA VAL A 175 -8.85 7.79 -10.15
C VAL A 175 -9.53 8.97 -10.83
#